data_f2fb9efeb0bd1fb9f8808ba1109b6681
#
_entry.id   f2fb9efeb0bd1fb9f8808ba1109b6681
#
_cell.length_a   1.000
_cell.length_b   1.000
_cell.length_c   1.000
_cell.angle_alpha   90.00
_cell.angle_beta   90.00
_cell.angle_gamma   90.00
#
_symmetry.space_group_name_H-M   'P 1'
#
loop_
_entity.id
_entity.type
_entity.pdbx_description
1 polymer ?
#
loop_
_entity_poly.entity_id
_entity_poly.type
_entity_poly.pdbx_seq_one_letter_code
_entity_poly.pdbx_strand_id
1 'polypeptide(L)'
;MSWLTKTLSSSIGKKVLMSLTGLFLCTFLLVHLSGNLQLFKDDGGYAFNTYAVFMTSFPPVKVISYGNYFFILFHAFWGLYLEYQNRKARGVRYAVFKNSSTWSSRNMAILGTILLVYIVVHMGDFWYKFHNEPLPYTQYTETIKTGERVTVPMPDSYTQDVKQVDITNAEAGTHTVIVKDLYKEVSVAFQNPILVIFYLIGMLAVGLHLYHGFQSAFQSLGWRHPKYTPFIRFIGIWVFAIGIPVGFAAMPIFFYVKHLMGN
;
A
#
# COMPACT_ATOMS: atom_id res chain seq x y z
N MET A 1 6.37 -26.67 -27.69
CA MET A 1 6.43 -25.61 -26.66
C MET A 1 7.77 -24.89 -26.78
N SER A 2 7.75 -23.56 -26.79
CA SER A 2 8.98 -22.75 -26.84
C SER A 2 9.85 -22.99 -25.59
N TRP A 3 11.15 -22.71 -25.67
CA TRP A 3 12.07 -22.77 -24.52
C TRP A 3 11.55 -21.93 -23.35
N LEU A 4 11.03 -20.75 -23.62
CA LEU A 4 10.45 -19.83 -22.63
C LEU A 4 9.28 -20.47 -21.86
N THR A 5 8.34 -21.13 -22.55
CA THR A 5 7.19 -21.77 -21.90
C THR A 5 7.63 -22.93 -21.01
N LYS A 6 8.61 -23.73 -21.44
CA LYS A 6 9.18 -24.81 -20.63
C LYS A 6 9.85 -24.28 -19.37
N THR A 7 10.62 -23.18 -19.47
CA THR A 7 11.31 -22.56 -18.33
C THR A 7 10.32 -22.00 -17.33
N LEU A 8 9.34 -21.20 -17.77
CA LEU A 8 8.35 -20.56 -16.90
C LEU A 8 7.39 -21.56 -16.24
N SER A 9 7.07 -22.67 -16.91
CA SER A 9 6.22 -23.74 -16.36
C SER A 9 6.97 -24.67 -15.40
N SER A 10 8.30 -24.61 -15.36
CA SER A 10 9.11 -25.39 -14.41
C SER A 10 8.87 -24.98 -12.97
N SER A 11 9.15 -25.85 -12.00
CA SER A 11 9.04 -25.54 -10.57
C SER A 11 9.90 -24.34 -10.14
N ILE A 12 11.07 -24.16 -10.77
CA ILE A 12 11.97 -23.04 -10.52
C ILE A 12 11.39 -21.77 -11.16
N GLY A 13 10.97 -21.81 -12.42
CA GLY A 13 10.39 -20.65 -13.11
C GLY A 13 9.16 -20.09 -12.41
N LYS A 14 8.30 -20.96 -11.90
CA LYS A 14 7.14 -20.55 -11.09
C LYS A 14 7.52 -19.79 -9.82
N LYS A 15 8.57 -20.23 -9.12
CA LYS A 15 9.10 -19.55 -7.92
C LYS A 15 9.77 -18.22 -8.26
N VAL A 16 10.49 -18.15 -9.38
CA VAL A 16 11.11 -16.92 -9.87
C VAL A 16 10.04 -15.86 -10.18
N LEU A 17 8.97 -16.23 -10.89
CA LEU A 17 7.86 -15.30 -11.16
C LEU A 17 7.21 -14.78 -9.87
N MET A 18 6.95 -15.65 -8.89
CA MET A 18 6.42 -15.28 -7.58
C MET A 18 7.36 -14.30 -6.87
N SER A 19 8.67 -14.55 -6.94
CA SER A 19 9.69 -13.71 -6.28
C SER A 19 9.82 -12.34 -6.90
N LEU A 20 9.85 -12.25 -8.23
CA LEU A 20 9.96 -10.98 -8.95
C LEU A 20 8.74 -10.09 -8.71
N THR A 21 7.53 -10.67 -8.79
CA THR A 21 6.30 -9.92 -8.50
C THR A 21 6.24 -9.48 -7.05
N GLY A 22 6.63 -10.35 -6.11
CA GLY A 22 6.68 -10.01 -4.68
C GLY A 22 7.67 -8.88 -4.37
N LEU A 23 8.88 -8.88 -4.95
CA LEU A 23 9.86 -7.81 -4.76
C LEU A 23 9.41 -6.49 -5.41
N PHE A 24 8.73 -6.55 -6.55
CA PHE A 24 8.11 -5.37 -7.14
C PHE A 24 7.09 -4.74 -6.19
N LEU A 25 6.21 -5.55 -5.60
CA LEU A 25 5.23 -5.10 -4.62
C LEU A 25 5.88 -4.58 -3.32
N CYS A 26 7.02 -5.13 -2.91
CA CYS A 26 7.80 -4.58 -1.80
C CYS A 26 8.30 -3.15 -2.11
N THR A 27 8.76 -2.88 -3.34
CA THR A 27 9.16 -1.54 -3.77
C THR A 27 7.96 -0.59 -3.76
N PHE A 28 6.80 -1.04 -4.24
CA PHE A 28 5.56 -0.27 -4.17
C PHE A 28 5.20 0.11 -2.73
N LEU A 29 5.31 -0.83 -1.76
CA LEU A 29 4.99 -0.54 -0.35
C LEU A 29 5.88 0.56 0.25
N LEU A 30 7.15 0.65 -0.14
CA LEU A 30 8.03 1.76 0.31
C LEU A 30 7.53 3.11 -0.19
N VAL A 31 7.22 3.21 -1.48
CA VAL A 31 6.69 4.43 -2.09
C VAL A 31 5.33 4.78 -1.50
N HIS A 32 4.46 3.78 -1.33
CA HIS A 32 3.13 3.95 -0.77
C HIS A 32 3.17 4.44 0.68
N LEU A 33 4.03 3.86 1.52
CA LEU A 33 4.23 4.33 2.88
C LEU A 33 4.77 5.76 2.91
N SER A 34 5.79 6.08 2.12
CA SER A 34 6.38 7.42 2.10
C SER A 34 5.37 8.52 1.75
N GLY A 35 4.47 8.24 0.81
CA GLY A 35 3.36 9.14 0.47
C GLY A 35 2.35 9.28 1.61
N ASN A 36 1.98 8.18 2.24
CA ASN A 36 1.01 8.19 3.34
C ASN A 36 1.56 8.82 4.63
N LEU A 37 2.88 8.85 4.86
CA LEU A 37 3.48 9.59 5.98
C LEU A 37 3.16 11.10 5.96
N GLN A 38 2.75 11.65 4.82
CA GLN A 38 2.28 13.03 4.71
C GLN A 38 0.97 13.30 5.48
N LEU A 39 0.21 12.25 5.83
CA LEU A 39 -0.97 12.34 6.70
C LEU A 39 -0.67 12.85 8.11
N PHE A 40 0.59 12.75 8.57
CA PHE A 40 1.01 13.26 9.89
C PHE A 40 1.47 14.72 9.88
N LYS A 41 1.51 15.39 8.71
CA LYS A 41 1.88 16.80 8.64
C LYS A 41 0.75 17.67 9.19
N ASP A 42 1.13 18.68 9.96
CA ASP A 42 0.21 19.70 10.47
C ASP A 42 0.05 20.84 9.45
N ASP A 43 -0.59 20.52 8.32
CA ASP A 43 -0.79 21.44 7.20
C ASP A 43 -2.23 21.40 6.66
N GLY A 44 -3.16 20.92 7.49
CA GLY A 44 -4.57 20.77 7.10
C GLY A 44 -4.79 19.74 5.98
N GLY A 45 -3.84 18.84 5.74
CA GLY A 45 -3.91 17.82 4.69
C GLY A 45 -3.37 18.26 3.33
N TYR A 46 -2.80 19.46 3.23
CA TYR A 46 -2.30 20.01 1.96
C TYR A 46 -1.29 19.11 1.25
N ALA A 47 -0.25 18.68 1.96
CA ALA A 47 0.79 17.86 1.38
C ALA A 47 0.26 16.50 0.91
N PHE A 48 -0.64 15.87 1.68
CA PHE A 48 -1.22 14.60 1.32
C PHE A 48 -2.17 14.72 0.11
N ASN A 49 -3.06 15.72 0.10
CA ASN A 49 -4.03 15.92 -0.97
C ASN A 49 -3.36 16.25 -2.31
N THR A 50 -2.37 17.17 -2.31
CA THR A 50 -1.61 17.52 -3.52
C THR A 50 -0.76 16.36 -4.03
N TYR A 51 -0.15 15.58 -3.12
CA TYR A 51 0.55 14.36 -3.48
C TYR A 51 -0.39 13.32 -4.10
N ALA A 52 -1.58 13.11 -3.54
CA ALA A 52 -2.56 12.17 -4.07
C ALA A 52 -3.01 12.54 -5.49
N VAL A 53 -3.22 13.85 -5.75
CA VAL A 53 -3.51 14.33 -7.10
C VAL A 53 -2.33 14.09 -8.05
N PHE A 54 -1.11 14.44 -7.64
CA PHE A 54 0.08 14.17 -8.45
C PHE A 54 0.19 12.67 -8.81
N MET A 55 0.10 11.79 -7.84
CA MET A 55 0.22 10.33 -8.03
C MET A 55 -0.88 9.74 -8.93
N THR A 56 -2.05 10.37 -8.99
CA THR A 56 -3.18 9.90 -9.81
C THR A 56 -3.33 10.65 -11.13
N SER A 57 -2.58 11.74 -11.36
CA SER A 57 -2.70 12.58 -12.55
C SER A 57 -1.48 12.53 -13.45
N PHE A 58 -0.27 12.36 -12.90
CA PHE A 58 0.98 12.35 -13.67
C PHE A 58 1.09 11.10 -14.54
N PRO A 59 1.20 11.23 -15.89
CA PRO A 59 1.08 10.10 -16.82
C PRO A 59 2.05 8.95 -16.56
N PRO A 60 3.35 9.16 -16.28
CA PRO A 60 4.26 8.06 -15.96
C PRO A 60 3.84 7.24 -14.74
N VAL A 61 3.34 7.92 -13.68
CA VAL A 61 2.86 7.24 -12.47
C VAL A 61 1.60 6.45 -12.75
N LYS A 62 0.68 6.95 -13.61
CA LYS A 62 -0.50 6.19 -14.05
C LYS A 62 -0.12 4.86 -14.70
N VAL A 63 0.89 4.86 -15.57
CA VAL A 63 1.36 3.62 -16.23
C VAL A 63 1.90 2.63 -15.18
N ILE A 64 2.70 3.11 -14.22
CA ILE A 64 3.22 2.28 -13.12
C ILE A 64 2.06 1.76 -12.25
N SER A 65 1.02 2.56 -12.01
CA SER A 65 -0.15 2.18 -11.22
C SER A 65 -0.93 1.04 -11.88
N TYR A 66 -1.15 1.09 -13.20
CA TYR A 66 -1.77 -0.04 -13.92
C TYR A 66 -0.92 -1.31 -13.86
N GLY A 67 0.40 -1.17 -13.98
CA GLY A 67 1.32 -2.28 -13.74
C GLY A 67 1.21 -2.85 -12.33
N ASN A 68 1.08 -1.97 -11.31
CA ASN A 68 0.92 -2.36 -9.92
C ASN A 68 -0.39 -3.15 -9.70
N TYR A 69 -1.53 -2.70 -10.27
CA TYR A 69 -2.79 -3.44 -10.18
C TYR A 69 -2.68 -4.83 -10.82
N PHE A 70 -2.04 -4.90 -11.98
CA PHE A 70 -1.78 -6.18 -12.64
C PHE A 70 -0.93 -7.11 -11.75
N PHE A 71 0.17 -6.61 -11.18
CA PHE A 71 1.05 -7.43 -10.37
C PHE A 71 0.43 -7.83 -9.02
N ILE A 72 -0.42 -7.01 -8.40
CA ILE A 72 -1.19 -7.40 -7.22
C ILE A 72 -2.06 -8.61 -7.54
N LEU A 73 -2.88 -8.53 -8.59
CA LEU A 73 -3.77 -9.61 -8.99
C LEU A 73 -2.98 -10.85 -9.42
N PHE A 74 -1.96 -10.67 -10.25
CA PHE A 74 -1.12 -11.76 -10.71
C PHE A 74 -0.44 -12.49 -9.54
N HIS A 75 0.17 -11.75 -8.60
CA HIS A 75 0.83 -12.32 -7.43
C HIS A 75 -0.15 -13.09 -6.55
N ALA A 76 -1.33 -12.54 -6.29
CA ALA A 76 -2.36 -13.19 -5.47
C ALA A 76 -2.87 -14.48 -6.12
N PHE A 77 -3.33 -14.44 -7.37
CA PHE A 77 -3.86 -15.61 -8.07
C PHE A 77 -2.78 -16.66 -8.34
N TRP A 78 -1.57 -16.22 -8.69
CA TRP A 78 -0.43 -17.12 -8.85
C TRP A 78 -0.06 -17.83 -7.55
N GLY A 79 -0.11 -17.14 -6.42
CA GLY A 79 0.11 -17.72 -5.10
C GLY A 79 -0.93 -18.78 -4.74
N LEU A 80 -2.22 -18.50 -4.96
CA LEU A 80 -3.30 -19.45 -4.75
C LEU A 80 -3.17 -20.68 -5.67
N TYR A 81 -2.81 -20.46 -6.94
CA TYR A 81 -2.55 -21.54 -7.89
C TYR A 81 -1.40 -22.45 -7.45
N LEU A 82 -0.29 -21.87 -6.99
CA LEU A 82 0.85 -22.64 -6.47
C LEU A 82 0.46 -23.43 -5.22
N GLU A 83 -0.31 -22.85 -4.31
CA GLU A 83 -0.80 -23.57 -3.13
C GLU A 83 -1.71 -24.74 -3.53
N TYR A 84 -2.63 -24.54 -4.47
CA TYR A 84 -3.46 -25.62 -5.01
C TYR A 84 -2.60 -26.76 -5.58
N GLN A 85 -1.60 -26.45 -6.41
CA GLN A 85 -0.69 -27.46 -6.96
C GLN A 85 0.10 -28.18 -5.87
N ASN A 86 0.62 -27.44 -4.88
CA ASN A 86 1.39 -28.01 -3.79
C ASN A 86 0.53 -28.94 -2.92
N ARG A 87 -0.72 -28.59 -2.65
CA ARG A 87 -1.66 -29.46 -1.91
C ARG A 87 -1.96 -30.73 -2.68
N LYS A 88 -2.22 -30.61 -3.98
CA LYS A 88 -2.48 -31.78 -4.84
C LYS A 88 -1.29 -32.71 -4.92
N ALA A 89 -0.08 -32.20 -5.06
CA ALA A 89 1.16 -32.99 -5.13
C ALA A 89 1.50 -33.68 -3.81
N ARG A 90 1.07 -33.13 -2.65
CA ARG A 90 1.40 -33.65 -1.32
C ARG A 90 0.56 -34.87 -0.94
N GLY A 91 -0.69 -34.96 -1.40
CA GLY A 91 -1.62 -36.07 -1.15
C GLY A 91 -2.09 -36.23 0.29
N VAL A 92 -1.22 -36.12 1.28
CA VAL A 92 -1.51 -36.33 2.72
C VAL A 92 -0.96 -35.14 3.53
N ARG A 93 -1.63 -34.76 4.61
CA ARG A 93 -1.13 -33.77 5.58
C ARG A 93 0.17 -34.23 6.23
N TYR A 94 1.03 -33.29 6.65
CA TYR A 94 2.27 -33.63 7.37
C TYR A 94 1.97 -34.46 8.61
N ALA A 95 2.45 -35.69 8.63
CA ALA A 95 2.37 -36.55 9.81
C ALA A 95 3.37 -36.13 10.90
N VAL A 96 4.46 -35.48 10.51
CA VAL A 96 5.51 -34.99 11.41
C VAL A 96 5.86 -33.53 11.03
N PHE A 97 5.70 -32.61 11.98
CA PHE A 97 6.17 -31.24 11.84
C PHE A 97 7.66 -31.17 12.17
N LYS A 98 8.54 -31.23 11.17
CA LYS A 98 9.94 -30.87 11.39
C LYS A 98 10.04 -29.37 11.65
N ASN A 99 10.89 -28.96 12.60
CA ASN A 99 11.20 -27.53 12.93
C ASN A 99 11.87 -26.75 11.78
N SER A 100 11.82 -27.25 10.54
CA SER A 100 12.46 -26.65 9.37
C SER A 100 11.65 -25.57 8.67
N SER A 101 10.40 -25.32 9.05
CA SER A 101 9.53 -24.29 8.42
C SER A 101 8.87 -23.41 9.46
N THR A 102 8.84 -22.08 9.20
CA THR A 102 8.17 -21.11 10.07
C THR A 102 6.65 -21.24 9.97
N TRP A 103 5.92 -20.73 10.98
CA TRP A 103 4.45 -20.67 10.96
C TRP A 103 3.94 -19.88 9.74
N SER A 104 4.53 -18.71 9.45
CA SER A 104 4.18 -17.88 8.28
C SER A 104 4.37 -18.64 6.97
N SER A 105 5.46 -19.40 6.82
CA SER A 105 5.69 -20.23 5.63
C SER A 105 4.58 -21.25 5.38
N ARG A 106 4.09 -21.90 6.45
CA ARG A 106 3.02 -22.89 6.35
C ARG A 106 1.64 -22.30 6.07
N ASN A 107 1.43 -21.03 6.45
CA ASN A 107 0.14 -20.34 6.36
C ASN A 107 0.12 -19.23 5.30
N MET A 108 1.08 -19.24 4.36
CA MET A 108 1.19 -18.17 3.35
C MET A 108 -0.08 -17.96 2.53
N ALA A 109 -0.80 -19.04 2.19
CA ALA A 109 -2.06 -18.94 1.45
C ALA A 109 -3.16 -18.26 2.29
N ILE A 110 -3.23 -18.56 3.59
CA ILE A 110 -4.19 -17.91 4.51
C ILE A 110 -3.84 -16.42 4.63
N LEU A 111 -2.57 -16.09 4.89
CA LEU A 111 -2.10 -14.71 4.97
C LEU A 111 -2.38 -13.96 3.66
N GLY A 112 -2.07 -14.57 2.51
CA GLY A 112 -2.35 -13.97 1.20
C GLY A 112 -3.84 -13.75 0.93
N THR A 113 -4.71 -14.65 1.40
CA THR A 113 -6.17 -14.47 1.28
C THR A 113 -6.66 -13.33 2.17
N ILE A 114 -6.18 -13.24 3.43
CA ILE A 114 -6.50 -12.10 4.31
C ILE A 114 -6.07 -10.79 3.67
N LEU A 115 -4.86 -10.74 3.08
CA LEU A 115 -4.36 -9.56 2.39
C LEU A 115 -5.19 -9.21 1.16
N LEU A 116 -5.65 -10.18 0.40
CA LEU A 116 -6.51 -9.94 -0.76
C LEU A 116 -7.83 -9.28 -0.33
N VAL A 117 -8.48 -9.79 0.73
CA VAL A 117 -9.69 -9.18 1.30
C VAL A 117 -9.39 -7.77 1.82
N TYR A 118 -8.28 -7.59 2.54
CA TYR A 118 -7.85 -6.29 3.02
C TYR A 118 -7.65 -5.29 1.87
N ILE A 119 -6.97 -5.69 0.78
CA ILE A 119 -6.72 -4.82 -0.38
C ILE A 119 -8.03 -4.42 -1.06
N VAL A 120 -9.01 -5.32 -1.18
CA VAL A 120 -10.32 -5.00 -1.78
C VAL A 120 -11.03 -3.91 -0.96
N VAL A 121 -11.09 -4.06 0.38
CA VAL A 121 -11.70 -3.05 1.25
C VAL A 121 -10.91 -1.73 1.18
N HIS A 122 -9.59 -1.77 1.31
CA HIS A 122 -8.71 -0.61 1.22
C HIS A 122 -8.88 0.17 -0.10
N MET A 123 -8.96 -0.54 -1.22
CA MET A 123 -9.20 0.07 -2.53
C MET A 123 -10.61 0.67 -2.61
N GLY A 124 -11.62 0.03 -2.01
CA GLY A 124 -12.98 0.55 -1.94
C GLY A 124 -13.05 1.84 -1.11
N ASP A 125 -12.47 1.84 0.08
CA ASP A 125 -12.55 2.97 1.02
C ASP A 125 -11.86 4.25 0.50
N PHE A 126 -10.75 4.13 -0.22
CA PHE A 126 -9.95 5.30 -0.60
C PHE A 126 -9.80 5.46 -2.11
N TRP A 127 -9.30 4.45 -2.82
CA TRP A 127 -9.03 4.57 -4.25
C TRP A 127 -10.32 4.76 -5.06
N TYR A 128 -11.33 3.92 -4.81
CA TYR A 128 -12.60 3.98 -5.55
C TYR A 128 -13.32 5.30 -5.31
N LYS A 129 -13.41 5.72 -4.05
CA LYS A 129 -14.06 6.99 -3.69
C LYS A 129 -13.32 8.19 -4.31
N PHE A 130 -11.98 8.21 -4.22
CA PHE A 130 -11.21 9.31 -4.80
C PHE A 130 -11.39 9.45 -6.32
N HIS A 131 -11.61 8.34 -7.03
CA HIS A 131 -11.75 8.36 -8.49
C HIS A 131 -13.19 8.52 -8.97
N ASN A 132 -14.17 8.00 -8.23
CA ASN A 132 -15.53 7.81 -8.73
C ASN A 132 -16.60 8.55 -7.91
N GLU A 133 -16.30 8.98 -6.68
CA GLU A 133 -17.27 9.66 -5.84
C GLU A 133 -17.01 11.18 -5.75
N PRO A 134 -18.07 11.99 -5.51
CA PRO A 134 -17.94 13.43 -5.30
C PRO A 134 -17.39 13.69 -3.88
N LEU A 135 -16.08 13.52 -3.67
CA LEU A 135 -15.46 13.93 -2.40
C LEU A 135 -15.45 15.46 -2.28
N PRO A 136 -15.47 15.99 -1.03
CA PRO A 136 -15.36 17.42 -0.80
C PRO A 136 -14.04 17.99 -1.32
N TYR A 137 -13.99 19.31 -1.46
CA TYR A 137 -12.80 20.05 -1.82
C TYR A 137 -12.36 20.93 -0.68
N THR A 138 -11.05 21.14 -0.57
CA THR A 138 -10.45 22.09 0.37
C THR A 138 -9.60 23.11 -0.38
N GLN A 139 -9.78 24.38 -0.02
CA GLN A 139 -8.98 25.49 -0.55
C GLN A 139 -7.85 25.81 0.40
N TYR A 140 -6.64 25.90 -0.16
CA TYR A 140 -5.43 26.33 0.51
C TYR A 140 -4.94 27.60 -0.16
N THR A 141 -4.95 28.71 0.58
CA THR A 141 -4.45 30.00 0.07
C THR A 141 -3.18 30.37 0.80
N GLU A 142 -2.08 30.45 0.08
CA GLU A 142 -0.76 30.81 0.60
C GLU A 142 -0.39 32.24 0.16
N THR A 143 0.04 33.06 1.12
CA THR A 143 0.60 34.37 0.85
C THR A 143 2.05 34.21 0.39
N ILE A 144 2.35 34.56 -0.86
CA ILE A 144 3.65 34.32 -1.50
C ILE A 144 4.82 34.94 -0.72
N LYS A 145 4.61 36.10 -0.09
CA LYS A 145 5.66 36.83 0.65
C LYS A 145 5.97 36.23 2.02
N THR A 146 4.95 35.72 2.73
CA THR A 146 5.11 35.24 4.12
C THR A 146 5.14 33.72 4.21
N GLY A 147 4.65 33.00 3.18
CA GLY A 147 4.44 31.56 3.22
C GLY A 147 3.30 31.13 4.16
N GLU A 148 2.56 32.10 4.72
CA GLU A 148 1.42 31.81 5.58
C GLU A 148 0.29 31.20 4.76
N ARG A 149 -0.27 30.09 5.24
CA ARG A 149 -1.32 29.34 4.54
C ARG A 149 -2.62 29.34 5.35
N VAL A 150 -3.70 29.72 4.70
CA VAL A 150 -5.06 29.64 5.22
C VAL A 150 -5.75 28.45 4.54
N THR A 151 -6.41 27.61 5.33
CA THR A 151 -7.14 26.42 4.87
C THR A 151 -8.63 26.65 5.08
N VAL A 152 -9.43 26.52 4.01
CA VAL A 152 -10.88 26.71 4.04
C VAL A 152 -11.57 25.52 3.36
N PRO A 153 -12.40 24.74 4.07
CA PRO A 153 -13.23 23.73 3.42
C PRO A 153 -14.20 24.40 2.44
N MET A 154 -14.33 23.83 1.25
CA MET A 154 -15.32 24.30 0.28
C MET A 154 -16.72 23.81 0.67
N PRO A 155 -17.79 24.57 0.29
CA PRO A 155 -19.15 24.09 0.49
C PRO A 155 -19.40 22.74 -0.20
N ASP A 156 -20.26 21.89 0.37
CA ASP A 156 -20.57 20.57 -0.20
C ASP A 156 -21.22 20.65 -1.60
N SER A 157 -21.78 21.82 -1.95
CA SER A 157 -22.30 22.11 -3.30
C SER A 157 -21.20 22.39 -4.33
N TYR A 158 -19.96 22.58 -3.91
CA TYR A 158 -18.83 22.83 -4.81
C TYR A 158 -18.37 21.53 -5.45
N THR A 159 -18.51 21.44 -6.76
CA THR A 159 -18.08 20.29 -7.55
C THR A 159 -17.23 20.72 -8.73
N GLN A 160 -16.23 19.97 -9.09
CA GLN A 160 -15.34 20.20 -10.22
C GLN A 160 -15.09 18.89 -10.97
N ASP A 161 -14.91 18.97 -12.29
CA ASP A 161 -14.51 17.83 -13.12
C ASP A 161 -13.03 17.49 -12.97
N VAL A 162 -12.24 18.39 -12.37
CA VAL A 162 -10.80 18.23 -12.14
C VAL A 162 -10.50 18.02 -10.66
N LYS A 163 -9.47 17.24 -10.37
CA LYS A 163 -9.08 16.93 -8.99
C LYS A 163 -8.39 18.09 -8.27
N GLN A 164 -7.83 19.04 -9.01
CA GLN A 164 -7.11 20.20 -8.49
C GLN A 164 -7.22 21.39 -9.43
N VAL A 165 -7.37 22.58 -8.86
CA VAL A 165 -7.29 23.88 -9.54
C VAL A 165 -6.21 24.70 -8.85
N ASP A 166 -5.29 25.28 -9.64
CA ASP A 166 -4.19 26.14 -9.19
C ASP A 166 -4.41 27.55 -9.73
N ILE A 167 -4.42 28.56 -8.83
CA ILE A 167 -4.66 29.96 -9.17
C ILE A 167 -3.59 30.82 -8.50
N THR A 168 -2.79 31.51 -9.29
CA THR A 168 -1.86 32.51 -8.78
C THR A 168 -2.40 33.90 -9.06
N ASN A 169 -2.63 34.69 -8.01
CA ASN A 169 -3.00 36.09 -8.11
C ASN A 169 -1.77 36.95 -7.78
N ALA A 170 -1.12 37.45 -8.82
CA ALA A 170 0.09 38.27 -8.66
C ALA A 170 -0.19 39.62 -7.99
N GLU A 171 -1.36 40.22 -8.22
CA GLU A 171 -1.75 41.53 -7.62
C GLU A 171 -2.00 41.38 -6.12
N ALA A 172 -2.70 40.33 -5.71
CA ALA A 172 -2.94 40.02 -4.30
C ALA A 172 -1.72 39.35 -3.62
N GLY A 173 -0.72 38.91 -4.38
CA GLY A 173 0.44 38.17 -3.86
C GLY A 173 0.06 36.83 -3.22
N THR A 174 -0.95 36.15 -3.77
CA THR A 174 -1.44 34.87 -3.22
C THR A 174 -1.38 33.75 -4.25
N HIS A 175 -1.12 32.54 -3.74
CA HIS A 175 -1.24 31.30 -4.50
C HIS A 175 -2.35 30.44 -3.85
N THR A 176 -3.37 30.09 -4.61
CA THR A 176 -4.54 29.32 -4.12
C THR A 176 -4.59 27.98 -4.84
N VAL A 177 -4.65 26.90 -4.06
CA VAL A 177 -4.85 25.53 -4.52
C VAL A 177 -6.18 25.03 -3.99
N ILE A 178 -7.11 24.67 -4.87
CA ILE A 178 -8.36 24.00 -4.52
C ILE A 178 -8.22 22.55 -4.96
N VAL A 179 -8.32 21.62 -4.03
CA VAL A 179 -8.01 20.22 -4.29
C VAL A 179 -9.05 19.29 -3.66
N LYS A 180 -9.34 18.18 -4.33
CA LYS A 180 -10.21 17.11 -3.84
C LYS A 180 -9.63 16.53 -2.54
N ASP A 181 -10.43 16.53 -1.45
CA ASP A 181 -9.95 16.30 -0.09
C ASP A 181 -10.01 14.82 0.31
N LEU A 182 -8.94 14.07 -0.03
CA LEU A 182 -8.77 12.70 0.41
C LEU A 182 -8.33 12.61 1.89
N TYR A 183 -7.67 13.65 2.43
CA TYR A 183 -7.28 13.68 3.84
C TYR A 183 -8.50 13.64 4.77
N LYS A 184 -9.53 14.43 4.45
CA LYS A 184 -10.81 14.41 5.19
C LYS A 184 -11.46 13.03 5.12
N GLU A 185 -11.48 12.40 3.95
CA GLU A 185 -12.02 11.03 3.78
C GLU A 185 -11.28 10.01 4.66
N VAL A 186 -9.95 10.06 4.70
CA VAL A 186 -9.13 9.19 5.56
C VAL A 186 -9.44 9.45 7.04
N SER A 187 -9.54 10.74 7.44
CA SER A 187 -9.85 11.13 8.81
C SER A 187 -11.21 10.61 9.25
N VAL A 188 -12.24 10.75 8.42
CA VAL A 188 -13.61 10.28 8.72
C VAL A 188 -13.68 8.75 8.74
N ALA A 189 -13.04 8.07 7.81
CA ALA A 189 -13.02 6.60 7.75
C ALA A 189 -12.47 5.99 9.04
N PHE A 190 -11.38 6.54 9.57
CA PHE A 190 -10.75 6.02 10.79
C PHE A 190 -11.36 6.52 12.12
N GLN A 191 -12.50 7.22 12.08
CA GLN A 191 -13.35 7.40 13.27
C GLN A 191 -14.10 6.10 13.63
N ASN A 192 -14.27 5.20 12.68
CA ASN A 192 -14.93 3.91 12.91
C ASN A 192 -13.94 2.89 13.54
N PRO A 193 -14.13 2.48 14.80
CA PRO A 193 -13.23 1.57 15.48
C PRO A 193 -13.18 0.17 14.83
N ILE A 194 -14.26 -0.28 14.22
CA ILE A 194 -14.28 -1.58 13.53
C ILE A 194 -13.34 -1.54 12.32
N LEU A 195 -13.37 -0.46 11.55
CA LEU A 195 -12.46 -0.27 10.42
C LEU A 195 -11.00 -0.18 10.90
N VAL A 196 -10.74 0.56 11.98
CA VAL A 196 -9.38 0.63 12.58
C VAL A 196 -8.87 -0.76 12.93
N ILE A 197 -9.67 -1.57 13.64
CA ILE A 197 -9.29 -2.96 14.02
C ILE A 197 -9.04 -3.80 12.76
N PHE A 198 -9.88 -3.68 11.74
CA PHE A 198 -9.71 -4.38 10.47
C PHE A 198 -8.38 -4.03 9.80
N TYR A 199 -8.01 -2.73 9.77
CA TYR A 199 -6.73 -2.28 9.22
C TYR A 199 -5.54 -2.78 10.04
N LEU A 200 -5.63 -2.81 11.37
CA LEU A 200 -4.57 -3.35 12.23
C LEU A 200 -4.35 -4.86 11.99
N ILE A 201 -5.43 -5.62 11.82
CA ILE A 201 -5.35 -7.05 11.44
C ILE A 201 -4.70 -7.19 10.06
N GLY A 202 -5.05 -6.33 9.10
CA GLY A 202 -4.40 -6.26 7.80
C GLY A 202 -2.90 -6.04 7.91
N MET A 203 -2.47 -5.08 8.73
CA MET A 203 -1.04 -4.78 8.94
C MET A 203 -0.28 -5.93 9.61
N LEU A 204 -0.90 -6.64 10.55
CA LEU A 204 -0.33 -7.85 11.12
C LEU A 204 -0.12 -8.93 10.04
N ALA A 205 -1.12 -9.12 9.17
CA ALA A 205 -1.01 -10.07 8.06
C ALA A 205 0.09 -9.65 7.06
N VAL A 206 0.23 -8.35 6.73
CA VAL A 206 1.33 -7.81 5.92
C VAL A 206 2.67 -8.18 6.54
N GLY A 207 2.88 -7.90 7.83
CA GLY A 207 4.13 -8.19 8.53
C GLY A 207 4.52 -9.66 8.47
N LEU A 208 3.58 -10.56 8.76
CA LEU A 208 3.79 -12.00 8.72
C LEU A 208 4.03 -12.53 7.29
N HIS A 209 3.35 -11.96 6.31
CA HIS A 209 3.52 -12.29 4.90
C HIS A 209 4.91 -11.86 4.40
N LEU A 210 5.32 -10.64 4.70
CA LEU A 210 6.63 -10.10 4.30
C LEU A 210 7.78 -10.76 5.07
N TYR A 211 7.59 -11.14 6.34
CA TYR A 211 8.58 -11.86 7.13
C TYR A 211 9.10 -13.13 6.41
N HIS A 212 8.19 -13.88 5.81
CA HIS A 212 8.57 -15.06 5.02
C HIS A 212 8.85 -14.71 3.56
N GLY A 213 7.98 -13.91 2.93
CA GLY A 213 7.99 -13.66 1.49
C GLY A 213 9.27 -12.99 1.00
N PHE A 214 9.74 -11.95 1.69
CA PHE A 214 10.94 -11.23 1.32
C PHE A 214 12.19 -12.11 1.27
N GLN A 215 12.45 -12.85 2.34
CA GLN A 215 13.60 -13.76 2.40
C GLN A 215 13.50 -14.91 1.39
N SER A 216 12.29 -15.45 1.20
CA SER A 216 12.00 -16.51 0.24
C SER A 216 12.24 -16.07 -1.20
N ALA A 217 11.97 -14.79 -1.52
CA ALA A 217 12.19 -14.23 -2.85
C ALA A 217 13.68 -14.24 -3.21
N PHE A 218 14.56 -13.75 -2.36
CA PHE A 218 16.00 -13.76 -2.60
C PHE A 218 16.56 -15.18 -2.67
N GLN A 219 16.04 -16.10 -1.86
CA GLN A 219 16.42 -17.51 -1.94
C GLN A 219 16.02 -18.14 -3.28
N SER A 220 14.83 -17.85 -3.78
CA SER A 220 14.32 -18.40 -5.05
C SER A 220 15.05 -17.83 -6.27
N LEU A 221 15.56 -16.60 -6.18
CA LEU A 221 16.40 -15.97 -7.21
C LEU A 221 17.88 -16.45 -7.16
N GLY A 222 18.24 -17.32 -6.22
CA GLY A 222 19.62 -17.80 -6.07
C GLY A 222 20.56 -16.80 -5.36
N TRP A 223 20.02 -15.69 -4.82
CA TRP A 223 20.80 -14.65 -4.14
C TRP A 223 21.01 -14.98 -2.66
N ARG A 224 21.48 -16.17 -2.38
CA ARG A 224 21.81 -16.63 -1.02
C ARG A 224 23.31 -16.87 -0.90
N HIS A 225 23.98 -16.03 -0.11
CA HIS A 225 25.42 -16.13 0.12
C HIS A 225 25.76 -15.71 1.55
N PRO A 226 26.67 -16.37 2.27
CA PRO A 226 27.02 -16.06 3.66
C PRO A 226 27.34 -14.58 3.93
N LYS A 227 27.97 -13.89 2.97
CA LYS A 227 28.39 -12.50 3.11
C LYS A 227 27.23 -11.51 3.17
N TYR A 228 26.17 -11.64 2.36
CA TYR A 228 25.07 -10.65 2.27
C TYR A 228 23.71 -11.17 2.72
N THR A 229 23.55 -12.47 2.93
CA THR A 229 22.31 -13.04 3.48
C THR A 229 21.91 -12.43 4.84
N PRO A 230 22.85 -12.15 5.79
CA PRO A 230 22.51 -11.47 7.03
C PRO A 230 21.90 -10.09 6.82
N PHE A 231 22.41 -9.31 5.86
CA PHE A 231 21.90 -7.98 5.51
C PHE A 231 20.49 -8.06 4.87
N ILE A 232 20.30 -8.98 3.92
CA ILE A 232 18.97 -9.23 3.33
C ILE A 232 17.95 -9.60 4.41
N ARG A 233 18.36 -10.45 5.37
CA ARG A 233 17.50 -10.84 6.49
C ARG A 233 17.20 -9.68 7.42
N PHE A 234 18.19 -8.84 7.71
CA PHE A 234 18.00 -7.63 8.52
C PHE A 234 16.96 -6.70 7.88
N ILE A 235 17.11 -6.34 6.60
CA ILE A 235 16.15 -5.52 5.87
C ILE A 235 14.78 -6.20 5.83
N GLY A 236 14.72 -7.50 5.51
CA GLY A 236 13.47 -8.25 5.44
C GLY A 236 12.69 -8.25 6.75
N ILE A 237 13.37 -8.29 7.90
CA ILE A 237 12.72 -8.29 9.22
C ILE A 237 12.39 -6.86 9.66
N TRP A 238 13.40 -5.98 9.72
CA TRP A 238 13.24 -4.70 10.39
C TRP A 238 12.55 -3.64 9.52
N VAL A 239 12.81 -3.66 8.21
CA VAL A 239 12.16 -2.69 7.31
C VAL A 239 10.82 -3.26 6.85
N PHE A 240 10.81 -4.45 6.21
CA PHE A 240 9.61 -4.95 5.55
C PHE A 240 8.61 -5.63 6.48
N ALA A 241 9.05 -6.48 7.42
CA ALA A 241 8.12 -7.21 8.28
C ALA A 241 7.67 -6.41 9.52
N ILE A 242 8.43 -5.40 9.96
CA ILE A 242 8.11 -4.59 11.13
C ILE A 242 7.87 -3.13 10.73
N GLY A 243 8.85 -2.45 10.15
CA GLY A 243 8.81 -1.01 9.92
C GLY A 243 7.63 -0.57 9.04
N ILE A 244 7.43 -1.22 7.90
CA ILE A 244 6.34 -0.89 6.97
C ILE A 244 4.96 -1.13 7.62
N PRO A 245 4.64 -2.31 8.21
CA PRO A 245 3.36 -2.53 8.85
C PRO A 245 3.09 -1.60 10.03
N VAL A 246 4.10 -1.30 10.85
CA VAL A 246 3.98 -0.34 11.96
C VAL A 246 3.73 1.07 11.44
N GLY A 247 4.44 1.50 10.40
CA GLY A 247 4.22 2.78 9.75
C GLY A 247 2.79 2.95 9.24
N PHE A 248 2.25 1.93 8.56
CA PHE A 248 0.85 1.96 8.11
C PHE A 248 -0.15 1.85 9.27
N ALA A 249 0.10 1.03 10.28
CA ALA A 249 -0.76 0.90 11.45
C ALA A 249 -0.86 2.20 12.27
N ALA A 250 0.18 3.02 12.25
CA ALA A 250 0.19 4.29 12.96
C ALA A 250 -0.89 5.27 12.45
N MET A 251 -1.27 5.22 11.17
CA MET A 251 -2.23 6.14 10.56
C MET A 251 -3.66 5.95 11.10
N PRO A 252 -4.29 4.76 11.05
CA PRO A 252 -5.60 4.56 11.62
C PRO A 252 -5.62 4.81 13.14
N ILE A 253 -4.55 4.48 13.86
CA ILE A 253 -4.43 4.77 15.29
C ILE A 253 -4.40 6.29 15.53
N PHE A 254 -3.60 7.02 14.76
CA PHE A 254 -3.48 8.47 14.86
C PHE A 254 -4.82 9.19 14.68
N PHE A 255 -5.55 8.90 13.61
CA PHE A 255 -6.84 9.53 13.35
C PHE A 255 -7.90 9.11 14.36
N TYR A 256 -7.91 7.86 14.80
CA TYR A 256 -8.83 7.40 15.82
C TYR A 256 -8.58 8.09 17.18
N VAL A 257 -7.33 8.19 17.60
CA VAL A 257 -6.95 8.90 18.85
C VAL A 257 -7.31 10.40 18.72
N LYS A 258 -7.01 11.03 17.59
CA LYS A 258 -7.38 12.42 17.33
C LYS A 258 -8.89 12.65 17.45
N HIS A 259 -9.70 11.76 16.88
CA HIS A 259 -11.15 11.77 17.00
C HIS A 259 -11.62 11.65 18.47
N LEU A 260 -11.02 10.73 19.25
CA LEU A 260 -11.37 10.59 20.68
C LEU A 260 -11.00 11.81 21.52
N MET A 261 -10.00 12.60 21.11
CA MET A 261 -9.59 13.85 21.75
C MET A 261 -10.48 15.05 21.37
N GLY A 262 -11.45 14.85 20.47
CA GLY A 262 -12.36 15.92 20.01
C GLY A 262 -11.76 16.86 18.96
N ASN A 263 -10.68 16.43 18.28
CA ASN A 263 -9.97 17.20 17.27
C ASN A 263 -10.23 16.67 15.84
#